data_4a2e2bc3799b13b462a089f72ba9bd57
#
_entry.id   4a2e2bc3799b13b462a089f72ba9bd57
#
_cell.length_a   1.000
_cell.length_b   1.000
_cell.length_c   1.000
_cell.angle_alpha   90.00
_cell.angle_beta   90.00
_cell.angle_gamma   90.00
#
_symmetry.space_group_name_H-M   'P 1'
#
loop_
_entity.id
_entity.type
_entity.pdbx_description
1 polymer ?
#
loop_
_entity_poly.entity_id
_entity_poly.type
_entity_poly.pdbx_seq_one_letter_code
_entity_poly.pdbx_strand_id
1 'polypeptide(L)' 'MQKLAEEFTLAPMRRLIKKQGDLKISEEAAEEMRRAVGEAAQRIAEAAIENARRDNRKTVLERDIRAARLREKERE' A
#
# COMPACT_ATOMS: atom_id res chain seq x y z
N MET A 1 13.18 -2.06 -11.48
CA MET A 1 11.99 -1.66 -11.99
C MET A 1 10.80 -2.03 -11.16
N GLN A 2 10.01 -1.12 -10.97
CA GLN A 2 8.96 -1.25 -10.02
C GLN A 2 7.69 -1.68 -10.69
N LYS A 3 7.14 -2.81 -10.28
CA LYS A 3 5.93 -3.31 -10.88
C LYS A 3 4.78 -3.42 -9.91
N LEU A 4 5.00 -3.08 -8.65
CA LEU A 4 3.96 -3.24 -7.65
C LEU A 4 2.73 -2.43 -7.97
N ALA A 5 2.92 -1.23 -8.52
CA ALA A 5 1.78 -0.38 -8.85
C ALA A 5 0.86 -1.05 -9.85
N GLU A 6 1.43 -1.90 -10.72
CA GLU A 6 0.63 -2.52 -11.77
C GLU A 6 -0.22 -3.67 -11.24
N GLU A 7 0.03 -4.12 -10.02
CA GLU A 7 -0.78 -5.18 -9.43
C GLU A 7 -2.13 -4.66 -8.95
N PHE A 8 -2.32 -3.34 -8.94
CA PHE A 8 -3.56 -2.72 -8.53
C PHE A 8 -4.24 -2.16 -9.75
N THR A 9 -5.52 -2.48 -9.93
CA THR A 9 -6.26 -1.95 -11.06
C THR A 9 -6.74 -0.56 -10.76
N LEU A 10 -7.19 0.14 -11.79
CA LEU A 10 -7.61 1.53 -11.64
C LEU A 10 -9.02 1.67 -11.07
N ALA A 11 -9.89 0.69 -11.33
CA ALA A 11 -11.26 0.79 -10.85
C ALA A 11 -11.37 0.91 -9.34
N PRO A 12 -10.65 0.08 -8.56
CA PRO A 12 -10.69 0.27 -7.11
C PRO A 12 -10.15 1.63 -6.68
N MET A 13 -9.16 2.16 -7.41
CA MET A 13 -8.61 3.46 -7.06
C MET A 13 -9.67 4.55 -7.23
N ARG A 14 -10.44 4.46 -8.32
CA ARG A 14 -11.51 5.42 -8.54
C ARG A 14 -12.58 5.31 -7.46
N ARG A 15 -12.91 4.10 -7.06
CA ARG A 15 -13.93 3.91 -6.04
C ARG A 15 -13.49 4.48 -4.69
N LEU A 16 -12.22 4.32 -4.36
CA LEU A 16 -11.71 4.87 -3.10
C LEU A 16 -11.86 6.39 -3.08
N ILE A 17 -11.48 7.03 -4.17
CA ILE A 17 -11.56 8.48 -4.23
C ILE A 17 -13.02 8.94 -4.22
N LYS A 18 -13.86 8.24 -4.98
CA LYS A 18 -15.26 8.62 -5.07
C LYS A 18 -15.99 8.53 -3.73
N LYS A 19 -15.55 7.62 -2.88
CA LYS A 19 -16.16 7.50 -1.56
C LYS A 19 -15.97 8.76 -0.72
N GLN A 20 -14.91 9.50 -1.00
CA GLN A 20 -14.61 10.69 -0.23
C GLN A 20 -15.35 11.92 -0.74
N GLY A 21 -15.78 11.90 -1.99
CA GLY A 21 -16.49 13.02 -2.57
C GLY A 21 -16.94 12.65 -3.96
N ASP A 22 -18.02 13.28 -4.42
CA ASP A 22 -18.62 12.92 -5.69
C ASP A 22 -18.09 13.81 -6.80
N LEU A 23 -16.83 13.62 -7.14
CA LEU A 23 -16.17 14.37 -8.19
C LEU A 23 -15.73 13.42 -9.29
N LYS A 24 -15.52 13.97 -10.45
CA LYS A 24 -14.94 13.22 -11.54
C LYS A 24 -13.46 13.01 -11.27
N ILE A 25 -12.95 11.87 -11.69
CA ILE A 25 -11.57 11.52 -11.44
C ILE A 25 -10.90 11.26 -12.78
N SER A 26 -9.87 12.02 -13.09
CA SER A 26 -9.14 11.82 -14.33
C SER A 26 -8.40 10.49 -14.30
N GLU A 27 -8.07 10.01 -15.49
CA GLU A 27 -7.33 8.76 -15.57
C GLU A 27 -5.96 8.91 -14.94
N GLU A 28 -5.33 10.07 -15.15
CA GLU A 28 -4.03 10.32 -14.57
C GLU A 28 -4.08 10.34 -13.04
N ALA A 29 -5.17 10.85 -12.49
CA ALA A 29 -5.34 10.86 -11.04
C ALA A 29 -5.47 9.45 -10.51
N ALA A 30 -6.23 8.61 -11.20
CA ALA A 30 -6.37 7.22 -10.78
C ALA A 30 -5.04 6.48 -10.85
N GLU A 31 -4.25 6.76 -11.89
CA GLU A 31 -2.93 6.14 -12.00
C GLU A 31 -1.98 6.61 -10.93
N GLU A 32 -2.05 7.90 -10.61
CA GLU A 32 -1.19 8.42 -9.55
C GLU A 32 -1.57 7.80 -8.20
N MET A 33 -2.86 7.62 -7.97
CA MET A 33 -3.32 6.96 -6.75
C MET A 33 -2.83 5.52 -6.69
N ARG A 34 -2.89 4.82 -7.81
CA ARG A 34 -2.39 3.45 -7.87
C ARG A 34 -0.91 3.39 -7.53
N ARG A 35 -0.16 4.36 -8.05
CA ARG A 35 1.27 4.41 -7.78
C ARG A 35 1.54 4.64 -6.30
N ALA A 36 0.80 5.55 -5.69
CA ALA A 36 0.98 5.84 -4.28
C ALA A 36 0.64 4.64 -3.41
N VAL A 37 -0.45 3.95 -3.75
CA VAL A 37 -0.84 2.76 -3.00
C VAL A 37 0.20 1.67 -3.14
N GLY A 38 0.74 1.50 -4.34
CA GLY A 38 1.75 0.48 -4.57
C GLY A 38 3.02 0.75 -3.79
N GLU A 39 3.45 2.01 -3.73
CA GLU A 39 4.65 2.34 -2.99
C GLU A 39 4.46 2.13 -1.49
N ALA A 40 3.30 2.51 -0.96
CA ALA A 40 3.03 2.29 0.44
C ALA A 40 2.95 0.81 0.77
N ALA A 41 2.32 0.03 -0.10
CA ALA A 41 2.22 -1.40 0.10
C ALA A 41 3.60 -2.05 0.11
N GLN A 42 4.49 -1.59 -0.76
CA GLN A 42 5.83 -2.16 -0.81
C GLN A 42 6.59 -1.89 0.48
N ARG A 43 6.51 -0.67 1.00
CA ARG A 43 7.19 -0.34 2.23
C ARG A 43 6.66 -1.16 3.40
N ILE A 44 5.35 -1.36 3.44
CA ILE A 44 4.76 -2.16 4.50
C ILE A 44 5.20 -3.62 4.38
N ALA A 45 5.22 -4.14 3.16
CA ALA A 45 5.62 -5.53 2.96
C ALA A 45 7.07 -5.74 3.37
N GLU A 46 7.94 -4.82 3.00
CA GLU A 46 9.35 -4.95 3.36
C GLU A 46 9.54 -4.93 4.86
N ALA A 47 8.85 -4.02 5.55
CA ALA A 47 8.98 -3.93 6.99
C ALA A 47 8.40 -5.16 7.68
N ALA A 48 7.29 -5.68 7.15
CA ALA A 48 6.69 -6.87 7.76
C ALA A 48 7.59 -8.08 7.61
N ILE A 49 8.23 -8.23 6.46
CA ILE A 49 9.18 -9.31 6.24
C ILE A 49 10.34 -9.20 7.22
N GLU A 50 10.83 -7.98 7.41
CA GLU A 50 11.92 -7.75 8.34
C GLU A 50 11.52 -8.14 9.76
N ASN A 51 10.30 -7.80 10.16
CA ASN A 51 9.81 -8.15 11.49
C ASN A 51 9.79 -9.66 11.70
N ALA A 52 9.30 -10.38 10.71
CA ALA A 52 9.23 -11.83 10.80
C ALA A 52 10.63 -12.44 10.89
N ARG A 53 11.55 -11.94 10.08
CA ARG A 53 12.91 -12.47 10.07
C ARG A 53 13.63 -12.21 11.37
N ARG A 54 13.38 -11.06 11.96
CA ARG A 54 13.99 -10.73 13.23
C ARG A 54 13.61 -11.74 14.32
N ASP A 55 12.41 -12.29 14.22
CA ASP A 55 11.92 -13.30 15.14
C ASP A 55 12.21 -14.72 14.65
N ASN A 56 13.02 -14.86 13.60
CA ASN A 56 13.36 -16.17 13.03
C ASN A 56 12.14 -16.94 12.57
N ARG A 57 11.12 -16.22 12.10
CA ARG A 57 9.92 -16.86 11.57
C ARG A 57 9.95 -16.84 10.07
N LYS A 58 9.30 -17.82 9.47
CA LYS A 58 9.14 -17.89 8.04
C LYS A 58 7.73 -17.53 7.61
N THR A 59 6.90 -17.13 8.56
CA THR A 59 5.54 -16.71 8.28
C THR A 59 5.36 -15.28 8.73
N VAL A 60 4.81 -14.47 7.84
CA VAL A 60 4.43 -13.09 8.18
C VAL A 60 3.09 -13.15 8.89
N LEU A 61 3.02 -12.60 10.08
CA LEU A 61 1.82 -12.61 10.87
C LEU A 61 1.14 -11.25 10.83
N GLU A 62 -0.10 -11.23 11.30
CA GLU A 62 -0.87 -9.99 11.32
C GLU A 62 -0.13 -8.89 12.09
N ARG A 63 0.51 -9.25 13.20
CA ARG A 63 1.21 -8.25 14.00
C ARG A 63 2.39 -7.64 13.25
N ASP A 64 2.99 -8.39 12.32
CA ASP A 64 4.07 -7.84 11.52
C ASP A 64 3.56 -6.73 10.61
N ILE A 65 2.41 -6.97 10.02
CA ILE A 65 1.79 -5.98 9.14
C ILE A 65 1.33 -4.77 9.96
N ARG A 66 0.75 -5.02 11.11
CA ARG A 66 0.24 -3.93 11.94
C ARG A 66 1.36 -3.00 12.39
N ALA A 67 2.49 -3.59 12.80
CA ALA A 67 3.62 -2.77 13.22
C ALA A 67 4.18 -1.98 12.05
N ALA A 68 4.25 -2.61 10.87
CA ALA A 68 4.76 -1.93 9.69
C ALA A 68 3.83 -0.79 9.29
N ARG A 69 2.53 -1.00 9.42
CA ARG A 69 1.55 0.03 9.06
C ARG A 69 1.66 1.23 9.98
N LEU A 70 1.90 1.00 11.26
CA LEU A 70 2.05 2.09 12.20
C LEU A 70 3.29 2.95 11.88
N ARG A 71 4.38 2.29 11.50
CA ARG A 71 5.58 3.02 11.12
C ARG A 71 5.34 3.85 9.86
N GLU A 72 4.59 3.31 8.93
CA GLU A 72 4.29 4.03 7.72
C GLU A 72 3.49 5.28 8.02
N LYS A 73 2.57 5.18 8.97
CA LYS A 73 1.76 6.29 9.36
C LYS A 73 2.59 7.42 9.97
N GLU A 74 3.68 7.08 10.62
CA GLU A 74 4.54 8.06 11.28
C GLU A 74 5.49 8.74 10.32
N ARG A 75 5.55 8.29 9.07
CA ARG A 75 6.44 8.90 8.10
C ARG A 75 6.05 10.33 7.75
N GLU A 76 4.81 10.69 7.93
CA GLU A 76 4.40 12.05 7.61
C GLU A 76 4.87 13.08 8.64
#